data_79b14c7dd314f465c63f5d937bd73ff6
#
_entry.id   79b14c7dd314f465c63f5d937bd73ff6
#
_cell.length_a   1.000
_cell.length_b   1.000
_cell.length_c   1.000
_cell.angle_alpha   90.00
_cell.angle_beta   90.00
_cell.angle_gamma   90.00
#
_symmetry.space_group_name_H-M   'P 1'
#
loop_
_entity.id
_entity.type
_entity.pdbx_description
1 polymer ?
#
loop_
_entity_poly.entity_id
_entity_poly.type
_entity_poly.pdbx_seq_one_letter_code
_entity_poly.pdbx_strand_id
1 'polypeptide(L)'
;MFCFVNRRKMRYPDFLKDNGNIGFVAPAFGCASEPYKSAFDNALKKLHAMGFGTHEGSNCRMEKGIGISNTPQKCANELMYEYTNPQNDILMSCGGGELMCEVVPYIDFEKIKAARPRWFMGYSDNTNFTYLSAVLSDTAAVYGPCAPAFGMEEWHPSLYDAMDFLGGRKLKFSNYDSWEIESLKNDKNPLAAYNTTEMSCIKASVDGKIKISGRVIGGCLDCLSNLIGTKFDKTKEFCEKYKEDGQIWFLEACDLNPVSVRRALWQLKNAGWFENARGFLFGRSMHFGEEMFGIDQYNAITDSLEDLGVPVIMDLDIGHLPPMMPIVVGALADTEFSDGKFTIEYKLS
;
A
#
# COMPACT_ATOMS: atom_id res chain seq x y z
N MET A 1 22.41 -29.37 -21.36
CA MET A 1 21.42 -28.52 -22.04
C MET A 1 20.79 -27.63 -20.94
N PHE A 2 21.39 -26.45 -20.72
CA PHE A 2 20.86 -25.51 -19.73
C PHE A 2 19.60 -24.86 -20.32
N CYS A 3 18.46 -25.24 -19.80
CA CYS A 3 17.22 -24.58 -20.08
C CYS A 3 17.29 -23.18 -19.44
N PHE A 4 17.54 -22.14 -20.25
CA PHE A 4 17.34 -20.76 -19.82
C PHE A 4 15.86 -20.60 -19.56
N VAL A 5 15.43 -20.82 -18.33
CA VAL A 5 14.14 -20.35 -17.85
C VAL A 5 14.21 -18.84 -17.95
N ASN A 6 13.49 -18.31 -18.93
CA ASN A 6 13.33 -16.87 -19.13
C ASN A 6 12.61 -16.34 -17.87
N ARG A 7 13.37 -16.00 -16.80
CA ARG A 7 12.81 -15.46 -15.55
C ARG A 7 12.14 -14.15 -15.94
N ARG A 8 10.82 -14.16 -16.05
CA ARG A 8 10.05 -12.93 -16.23
C ARG A 8 10.42 -11.98 -15.10
N LYS A 9 10.93 -10.81 -15.44
CA LYS A 9 11.28 -9.76 -14.49
C LYS A 9 9.99 -9.06 -14.02
N MET A 10 10.05 -8.45 -12.83
CA MET A 10 9.03 -7.50 -12.38
C MET A 10 8.87 -6.40 -13.41
N ARG A 11 7.63 -6.06 -13.73
CA ARG A 11 7.29 -5.01 -14.70
C ARG A 11 7.01 -3.73 -13.93
N TYR A 12 7.72 -2.69 -14.31
CA TYR A 12 7.50 -1.34 -13.78
C TYR A 12 6.73 -0.52 -14.80
N PRO A 13 5.59 0.10 -14.40
CA PRO A 13 4.85 1.00 -15.26
C PRO A 13 5.64 2.24 -15.65
N ASP A 14 5.26 2.86 -16.78
CA ASP A 14 5.73 4.20 -17.11
C ASP A 14 5.22 5.22 -16.09
N PHE A 15 6.01 6.25 -15.82
CA PHE A 15 5.64 7.34 -14.94
C PHE A 15 4.57 8.25 -15.55
N LEU A 16 3.77 8.89 -14.67
CA LEU A 16 2.82 9.91 -15.03
C LEU A 16 3.55 11.11 -15.65
N LYS A 17 3.18 11.46 -16.87
CA LYS A 17 3.76 12.61 -17.58
C LYS A 17 3.15 13.92 -17.06
N ASP A 18 3.86 15.03 -17.26
CA ASP A 18 3.27 16.34 -17.14
C ASP A 18 2.07 16.42 -18.09
N ASN A 19 0.94 16.94 -17.60
CA ASN A 19 -0.37 16.93 -18.29
C ASN A 19 -0.92 15.53 -18.64
N GLY A 20 -0.42 14.47 -18.00
CA GLY A 20 -0.96 13.11 -18.14
C GLY A 20 -2.34 12.93 -17.53
N ASN A 21 -2.94 11.78 -17.74
CA ASN A 21 -4.29 11.45 -17.29
C ASN A 21 -4.27 10.49 -16.10
N ILE A 22 -4.99 10.87 -15.05
CA ILE A 22 -5.21 10.05 -13.86
C ILE A 22 -6.61 9.44 -13.93
N GLY A 23 -6.69 8.12 -14.03
CA GLY A 23 -7.93 7.39 -13.87
C GLY A 23 -8.23 7.11 -12.40
N PHE A 24 -9.47 7.33 -12.00
CA PHE A 24 -9.94 6.99 -10.65
C PHE A 24 -10.81 5.74 -10.71
N VAL A 25 -10.66 4.87 -9.73
CA VAL A 25 -11.41 3.61 -9.61
C VAL A 25 -11.83 3.38 -8.17
N ALA A 26 -12.92 2.67 -7.97
CA ALA A 26 -13.42 2.32 -6.65
C ALA A 26 -13.65 0.80 -6.52
N PRO A 27 -12.57 0.00 -6.52
CA PRO A 27 -12.70 -1.45 -6.32
C PRO A 27 -13.06 -1.80 -4.87
N ALA A 28 -12.81 -0.90 -3.95
CA ALA A 28 -13.23 -0.90 -2.56
C ALA A 28 -14.24 0.24 -2.34
N PHE A 29 -14.14 1.12 -1.33
CA PHE A 29 -15.08 2.22 -1.16
C PHE A 29 -15.02 3.25 -2.29
N GLY A 30 -16.20 3.80 -2.65
CA GLY A 30 -16.33 5.01 -3.44
C GLY A 30 -16.41 6.26 -2.56
N CYS A 31 -16.46 7.44 -3.21
CA CYS A 31 -16.58 8.74 -2.58
C CYS A 31 -18.02 9.25 -2.68
N ALA A 32 -19.01 8.47 -2.20
CA ALA A 32 -20.43 8.78 -2.30
C ALA A 32 -20.93 9.70 -1.17
N SER A 33 -20.35 9.55 0.02
CA SER A 33 -20.75 10.24 1.26
C SER A 33 -19.64 11.16 1.79
N GLU A 34 -20.02 12.10 2.66
CA GLU A 34 -19.06 12.95 3.38
C GLU A 34 -18.30 12.13 4.43
N PRO A 35 -17.07 12.51 4.75
CA PRO A 35 -16.27 13.64 4.23
C PRO A 35 -15.61 13.37 2.87
N TYR A 36 -15.66 12.13 2.38
CA TYR A 36 -14.88 11.69 1.21
C TYR A 36 -15.37 12.29 -0.10
N LYS A 37 -16.68 12.59 -0.22
CA LYS A 37 -17.26 13.23 -1.40
C LYS A 37 -16.65 14.61 -1.65
N SER A 38 -16.71 15.49 -0.66
CA SER A 38 -16.15 16.84 -0.77
C SER A 38 -14.64 16.82 -0.93
N ALA A 39 -13.94 15.91 -0.22
CA ALA A 39 -12.51 15.73 -0.36
C ALA A 39 -12.13 15.28 -1.77
N PHE A 40 -12.84 14.33 -2.36
CA PHE A 40 -12.60 13.88 -3.73
C PHE A 40 -12.86 14.98 -4.76
N ASP A 41 -13.97 15.72 -4.61
CA ASP A 41 -14.27 16.88 -5.48
C ASP A 41 -13.14 17.92 -5.44
N ASN A 42 -12.59 18.19 -4.27
CA ASN A 42 -11.48 19.12 -4.14
C ASN A 42 -10.15 18.53 -4.69
N ALA A 43 -9.92 17.24 -4.54
CA ALA A 43 -8.77 16.56 -5.15
C ALA A 43 -8.78 16.73 -6.67
N LEU A 44 -9.92 16.50 -7.34
CA LEU A 44 -10.07 16.69 -8.78
C LEU A 44 -9.75 18.12 -9.19
N LYS A 45 -10.28 19.14 -8.47
CA LYS A 45 -9.99 20.55 -8.73
C LYS A 45 -8.50 20.86 -8.64
N LYS A 46 -7.82 20.36 -7.59
CA LYS A 46 -6.39 20.58 -7.40
C LYS A 46 -5.55 19.92 -8.49
N LEU A 47 -5.86 18.66 -8.84
CA LEU A 47 -5.16 17.95 -9.89
C LEU A 47 -5.34 18.62 -11.25
N HIS A 48 -6.56 19.11 -11.58
CA HIS A 48 -6.78 19.92 -12.78
C HIS A 48 -5.97 21.22 -12.76
N ALA A 49 -5.91 21.90 -11.60
CA ALA A 49 -5.11 23.12 -11.47
C ALA A 49 -3.59 22.85 -11.64
N MET A 50 -3.14 21.63 -11.35
CA MET A 50 -1.77 21.17 -11.60
C MET A 50 -1.55 20.73 -13.07
N GLY A 51 -2.58 20.76 -13.91
CA GLY A 51 -2.52 20.45 -15.34
C GLY A 51 -2.82 18.98 -15.69
N PHE A 52 -3.19 18.13 -14.74
CA PHE A 52 -3.55 16.74 -15.03
C PHE A 52 -4.96 16.61 -15.58
N GLY A 53 -5.14 15.74 -16.59
CA GLY A 53 -6.44 15.23 -16.96
C GLY A 53 -6.93 14.21 -15.92
N THR A 54 -8.25 14.11 -15.74
CA THR A 54 -8.86 13.15 -14.82
C THR A 54 -9.99 12.40 -15.49
N HIS A 55 -10.13 11.12 -15.15
CA HIS A 55 -11.23 10.27 -15.60
C HIS A 55 -11.79 9.50 -14.41
N GLU A 56 -13.09 9.66 -14.14
CA GLU A 56 -13.76 8.95 -13.06
C GLU A 56 -14.39 7.66 -13.57
N GLY A 57 -14.04 6.54 -12.96
CA GLY A 57 -14.73 5.27 -13.17
C GLY A 57 -16.17 5.30 -12.66
N SER A 58 -16.97 4.39 -13.15
CA SER A 58 -18.43 4.37 -12.91
C SER A 58 -18.83 4.16 -11.44
N ASN A 59 -17.95 3.62 -10.62
CA ASN A 59 -18.20 3.34 -9.21
C ASN A 59 -17.60 4.38 -8.26
N CYS A 60 -16.83 5.35 -8.74
CA CYS A 60 -16.14 6.33 -7.88
C CYS A 60 -17.09 7.09 -6.93
N ARG A 61 -18.36 7.22 -7.30
CA ARG A 61 -19.38 7.90 -6.50
C ARG A 61 -20.51 6.97 -6.06
N MET A 62 -20.22 5.67 -5.91
CA MET A 62 -21.20 4.66 -5.50
C MET A 62 -20.94 4.18 -4.07
N GLU A 63 -22.04 3.78 -3.41
CA GLU A 63 -22.10 3.21 -2.06
C GLU A 63 -23.21 2.15 -2.00
N LYS A 64 -23.14 1.16 -2.90
CA LYS A 64 -24.20 0.15 -3.09
C LYS A 64 -23.79 -1.24 -2.60
N GLY A 65 -22.51 -1.48 -2.44
CA GLY A 65 -21.97 -2.74 -1.95
C GLY A 65 -21.86 -2.77 -0.42
N ILE A 66 -21.62 -3.93 0.13
CA ILE A 66 -21.28 -4.08 1.55
C ILE A 66 -19.77 -3.90 1.66
N GLY A 67 -19.33 -2.82 2.34
CA GLY A 67 -17.90 -2.55 2.50
C GLY A 67 -17.12 -2.27 1.20
N ILE A 68 -17.81 -2.12 0.07
CA ILE A 68 -17.26 -1.79 -1.27
C ILE A 68 -18.24 -0.89 -2.03
N SER A 69 -17.77 -0.23 -3.10
CA SER A 69 -18.55 0.77 -3.84
C SER A 69 -19.79 0.22 -4.55
N ASN A 70 -19.72 -1.00 -5.06
CA ASN A 70 -20.80 -1.64 -5.81
C ASN A 70 -20.77 -3.17 -5.55
N THR A 71 -21.49 -3.96 -6.35
CA THR A 71 -21.34 -5.42 -6.27
C THR A 71 -19.92 -5.84 -6.67
N PRO A 72 -19.37 -6.95 -6.11
CA PRO A 72 -18.01 -7.39 -6.39
C PRO A 72 -17.68 -7.47 -7.88
N GLN A 73 -18.61 -8.04 -8.68
CA GLN A 73 -18.45 -8.14 -10.13
C GLN A 73 -18.33 -6.77 -10.81
N LYS A 74 -19.12 -5.76 -10.38
CA LYS A 74 -19.06 -4.42 -10.98
C LYS A 74 -17.80 -3.68 -10.58
N CYS A 75 -17.33 -3.85 -9.34
CA CYS A 75 -16.06 -3.30 -8.88
C CYS A 75 -14.89 -3.87 -9.70
N ALA A 76 -14.85 -5.18 -9.92
CA ALA A 76 -13.84 -5.83 -10.74
C ALA A 76 -13.91 -5.38 -12.22
N ASN A 77 -15.12 -5.29 -12.79
CA ASN A 77 -15.30 -4.86 -14.17
C ASN A 77 -14.79 -3.44 -14.40
N GLU A 78 -15.08 -2.51 -13.48
CA GLU A 78 -14.55 -1.15 -13.53
C GLU A 78 -13.02 -1.15 -13.46
N LEU A 79 -12.45 -1.81 -12.44
CA LEU A 79 -11.00 -1.88 -12.29
C LEU A 79 -10.32 -2.43 -13.56
N MET A 80 -10.84 -3.52 -14.11
CA MET A 80 -10.30 -4.14 -15.33
C MET A 80 -10.43 -3.24 -16.56
N TYR A 81 -11.57 -2.56 -16.70
CA TYR A 81 -11.82 -1.62 -17.80
C TYR A 81 -10.85 -0.45 -17.72
N GLU A 82 -10.78 0.23 -16.58
CA GLU A 82 -9.93 1.40 -16.39
C GLU A 82 -8.43 1.05 -16.43
N TYR A 83 -8.06 -0.13 -15.94
CA TYR A 83 -6.66 -0.60 -16.02
C TYR A 83 -6.22 -0.79 -17.48
N THR A 84 -7.11 -1.20 -18.37
CA THR A 84 -6.79 -1.43 -19.78
C THR A 84 -7.13 -0.23 -20.68
N ASN A 85 -7.81 0.79 -20.16
CA ASN A 85 -8.18 2.00 -20.90
C ASN A 85 -6.93 2.80 -21.31
N PRO A 86 -6.64 2.96 -22.62
CA PRO A 86 -5.43 3.63 -23.09
C PRO A 86 -5.35 5.12 -22.71
N GLN A 87 -6.46 5.72 -22.32
CA GLN A 87 -6.52 7.14 -21.92
C GLN A 87 -5.94 7.37 -20.51
N ASN A 88 -5.88 6.34 -19.65
CA ASN A 88 -5.31 6.47 -18.32
C ASN A 88 -3.80 6.21 -18.36
N ASP A 89 -3.01 7.13 -17.83
CA ASP A 89 -1.57 6.91 -17.61
C ASP A 89 -1.33 6.12 -16.32
N ILE A 90 -2.04 6.48 -15.26
CA ILE A 90 -2.03 5.80 -13.96
C ILE A 90 -3.46 5.60 -13.45
N LEU A 91 -3.63 4.76 -12.42
CA LEU A 91 -4.86 4.62 -11.67
C LEU A 91 -4.66 4.98 -10.20
N MET A 92 -5.65 5.66 -9.62
CA MET A 92 -5.71 5.97 -8.20
C MET A 92 -7.05 5.49 -7.62
N SER A 93 -6.98 4.78 -6.49
CA SER A 93 -8.18 4.31 -5.79
C SER A 93 -8.91 5.45 -5.08
N CYS A 94 -10.25 5.41 -5.12
CA CYS A 94 -11.09 6.34 -4.38
C CYS A 94 -11.05 6.14 -2.86
N GLY A 95 -10.85 4.92 -2.39
CA GLY A 95 -10.84 4.63 -0.96
C GLY A 95 -10.27 3.27 -0.61
N GLY A 96 -10.05 3.04 0.67
CA GLY A 96 -9.97 1.72 1.26
C GLY A 96 -11.34 1.04 1.24
N GLY A 97 -11.59 0.10 2.12
CA GLY A 97 -12.86 -0.64 2.22
C GLY A 97 -12.72 -1.80 3.18
N GLU A 98 -13.67 -2.74 3.10
CA GLU A 98 -13.73 -3.87 4.02
C GLU A 98 -13.70 -5.22 3.29
N LEU A 99 -14.31 -5.31 2.10
CA LEU A 99 -14.59 -6.58 1.44
C LEU A 99 -14.10 -6.64 -0.02
N MET A 100 -13.00 -5.95 -0.34
CA MET A 100 -12.39 -6.09 -1.66
C MET A 100 -11.88 -7.54 -1.92
N CYS A 101 -11.68 -8.33 -0.88
CA CYS A 101 -11.40 -9.76 -1.02
C CYS A 101 -12.50 -10.50 -1.81
N GLU A 102 -13.77 -10.06 -1.75
CA GLU A 102 -14.86 -10.59 -2.57
C GLU A 102 -14.79 -10.15 -4.03
N VAL A 103 -14.08 -9.06 -4.33
CA VAL A 103 -13.85 -8.55 -5.69
C VAL A 103 -12.76 -9.35 -6.41
N VAL A 104 -11.75 -9.80 -5.68
CA VAL A 104 -10.57 -10.53 -6.20
C VAL A 104 -10.95 -11.71 -7.12
N PRO A 105 -11.97 -12.55 -6.82
CA PRO A 105 -12.36 -13.67 -7.70
C PRO A 105 -12.79 -13.28 -9.11
N TYR A 106 -13.15 -12.01 -9.32
CA TYR A 106 -13.61 -11.48 -10.61
C TYR A 106 -12.54 -10.68 -11.35
N ILE A 107 -11.36 -10.50 -10.75
CA ILE A 107 -10.20 -9.84 -11.40
C ILE A 107 -9.44 -10.87 -12.21
N ASP A 108 -9.22 -10.58 -13.49
CA ASP A 108 -8.40 -11.39 -14.39
C ASP A 108 -6.93 -10.92 -14.34
N PHE A 109 -6.14 -11.52 -13.45
CA PHE A 109 -4.74 -11.18 -13.28
C PHE A 109 -3.87 -11.58 -14.50
N GLU A 110 -4.26 -12.54 -15.32
CA GLU A 110 -3.56 -12.84 -16.56
C GLU A 110 -3.78 -11.73 -17.60
N LYS A 111 -4.96 -11.14 -17.63
CA LYS A 111 -5.23 -9.95 -18.45
C LYS A 111 -4.44 -8.73 -17.97
N ILE A 112 -4.32 -8.51 -16.65
CA ILE A 112 -3.44 -7.48 -16.07
C ILE A 112 -1.98 -7.72 -16.51
N LYS A 113 -1.52 -8.97 -16.44
CA LYS A 113 -0.17 -9.38 -16.85
C LYS A 113 0.10 -9.18 -18.34
N ALA A 114 -0.91 -9.34 -19.18
CA ALA A 114 -0.80 -9.16 -20.63
C ALA A 114 -0.90 -7.68 -21.05
N ALA A 115 -1.57 -6.85 -20.25
CA ALA A 115 -1.76 -5.44 -20.54
C ALA A 115 -0.46 -4.62 -20.38
N ARG A 116 -0.43 -3.40 -20.96
CA ARG A 116 0.58 -2.41 -20.61
C ARG A 116 0.53 -2.16 -19.10
N PRO A 117 1.67 -2.28 -18.38
CA PRO A 117 1.65 -2.04 -16.94
C PRO A 117 1.27 -0.59 -16.64
N ARG A 118 0.47 -0.38 -15.59
CA ARG A 118 0.07 0.93 -15.08
C ARG A 118 0.28 0.99 -13.59
N TRP A 119 0.75 2.14 -13.10
CA TRP A 119 0.74 2.41 -11.68
C TRP A 119 -0.71 2.41 -11.19
N PHE A 120 -0.97 1.58 -10.22
CA PHE A 120 -2.17 1.64 -9.39
C PHE A 120 -1.72 2.10 -8.01
N MET A 121 -2.36 3.12 -7.45
CA MET A 121 -2.09 3.61 -6.10
C MET A 121 -3.33 3.53 -5.22
N GLY A 122 -3.17 2.96 -4.04
CA GLY A 122 -4.17 2.84 -2.99
C GLY A 122 -3.60 2.04 -1.81
N TYR A 123 -4.23 2.13 -0.65
CA TYR A 123 -3.81 1.45 0.58
C TYR A 123 -4.99 0.75 1.25
N SER A 124 -4.78 0.17 2.45
CA SER A 124 -5.82 -0.53 3.20
C SER A 124 -6.34 -1.73 2.42
N ASP A 125 -7.64 -1.85 2.23
CA ASP A 125 -8.29 -2.94 1.47
C ASP A 125 -7.77 -3.06 0.02
N ASN A 126 -7.22 -1.98 -0.56
CA ASN A 126 -6.52 -2.03 -1.85
C ASN A 126 -5.26 -2.94 -1.84
N THR A 127 -4.81 -3.43 -0.69
CA THR A 127 -3.82 -4.50 -0.58
C THR A 127 -4.20 -5.68 -1.45
N ASN A 128 -5.49 -6.01 -1.55
CA ASN A 128 -6.02 -7.06 -2.40
C ASN A 128 -5.65 -6.91 -3.89
N PHE A 129 -5.36 -5.70 -4.35
CA PHE A 129 -4.87 -5.48 -5.70
C PHE A 129 -3.37 -5.16 -5.76
N THR A 130 -2.87 -4.27 -4.90
CA THR A 130 -1.44 -3.87 -4.94
C THR A 130 -0.52 -5.07 -4.69
N TYR A 131 -0.88 -5.92 -3.73
CA TYR A 131 -0.15 -7.16 -3.43
C TYR A 131 -0.28 -8.19 -4.55
N LEU A 132 -1.52 -8.51 -4.96
CA LEU A 132 -1.77 -9.55 -5.96
C LEU A 132 -1.30 -9.15 -7.37
N SER A 133 -1.27 -7.87 -7.71
CA SER A 133 -0.66 -7.38 -8.95
C SER A 133 0.83 -7.76 -9.03
N ALA A 134 1.57 -7.61 -7.93
CA ALA A 134 2.95 -8.03 -7.86
C ALA A 134 3.09 -9.57 -7.89
N VAL A 135 2.31 -10.28 -7.06
CA VAL A 135 2.43 -11.73 -6.87
C VAL A 135 1.96 -12.53 -8.08
N LEU A 136 0.82 -12.16 -8.68
CA LEU A 136 0.19 -12.92 -9.78
C LEU A 136 0.56 -12.39 -11.17
N SER A 137 0.80 -11.08 -11.28
CA SER A 137 1.01 -10.44 -12.60
C SER A 137 2.42 -9.91 -12.81
N ASP A 138 3.33 -10.08 -11.85
CA ASP A 138 4.67 -9.50 -11.89
C ASP A 138 4.64 -7.98 -12.21
N THR A 139 3.66 -7.27 -11.72
CA THR A 139 3.48 -5.85 -12.01
C THR A 139 3.49 -5.04 -10.72
N ALA A 140 4.42 -4.09 -10.64
CA ALA A 140 4.55 -3.23 -9.48
C ALA A 140 3.34 -2.30 -9.30
N ALA A 141 3.01 -1.99 -8.06
CA ALA A 141 1.95 -1.09 -7.66
C ALA A 141 2.41 -0.20 -6.50
N VAL A 142 1.65 0.82 -6.14
CA VAL A 142 1.98 1.74 -5.06
C VAL A 142 0.99 1.56 -3.91
N TYR A 143 1.48 1.17 -2.75
CA TYR A 143 0.77 1.28 -1.50
C TYR A 143 0.93 2.71 -1.01
N GLY A 144 -0.13 3.51 -1.14
CA GLY A 144 -0.06 4.95 -0.92
C GLY A 144 -1.46 5.59 -0.84
N PRO A 145 -1.53 6.91 -0.63
CA PRO A 145 -2.77 7.60 -0.34
C PRO A 145 -3.83 7.43 -1.44
N CYS A 146 -5.09 7.25 -1.03
CA CYS A 146 -6.24 7.27 -1.92
C CYS A 146 -6.61 8.71 -2.33
N ALA A 147 -7.39 8.84 -3.39
CA ALA A 147 -7.74 10.11 -4.02
C ALA A 147 -8.26 11.20 -3.07
N PRO A 148 -9.14 10.94 -2.08
CA PRO A 148 -9.62 11.98 -1.17
C PRO A 148 -8.56 12.64 -0.29
N ALA A 149 -7.40 11.99 -0.08
CA ALA A 149 -6.31 12.60 0.67
C ALA A 149 -5.77 13.85 -0.06
N PHE A 150 -5.73 13.84 -1.38
CA PHE A 150 -5.31 14.96 -2.22
C PHE A 150 -6.31 16.13 -2.23
N GLY A 151 -7.46 15.95 -1.59
CA GLY A 151 -8.47 17.01 -1.42
C GLY A 151 -8.27 17.88 -0.19
N MET A 152 -7.34 17.58 0.73
CA MET A 152 -7.10 18.46 1.88
C MET A 152 -6.65 19.86 1.44
N GLU A 153 -6.95 20.89 2.24
CA GLU A 153 -6.65 22.28 1.88
C GLU A 153 -5.17 22.51 1.67
N GLU A 154 -4.36 22.16 2.65
CA GLU A 154 -2.91 22.22 2.56
C GLU A 154 -2.34 20.80 2.49
N TRP A 155 -1.68 20.48 1.39
CA TRP A 155 -1.06 19.18 1.25
C TRP A 155 0.11 19.02 2.21
N HIS A 156 0.06 17.94 2.97
CA HIS A 156 1.23 17.49 3.70
C HIS A 156 2.35 17.07 2.71
N PRO A 157 3.65 17.23 3.05
CA PRO A 157 4.77 16.80 2.20
C PRO A 157 4.65 15.38 1.63
N SER A 158 4.03 14.45 2.36
CA SER A 158 3.79 13.08 1.90
C SER A 158 2.93 12.97 0.64
N LEU A 159 2.02 13.90 0.40
CA LEU A 159 1.21 13.90 -0.82
C LEU A 159 2.00 14.39 -2.04
N TYR A 160 2.88 15.37 -1.84
CA TYR A 160 3.84 15.77 -2.88
C TYR A 160 4.79 14.61 -3.18
N ASP A 161 5.28 13.90 -2.16
CA ASP A 161 6.12 12.72 -2.32
C ASP A 161 5.45 11.63 -3.14
N ALA A 162 4.16 11.37 -2.91
CA ALA A 162 3.38 10.41 -3.69
C ALA A 162 3.27 10.85 -5.17
N MET A 163 2.97 12.12 -5.44
CA MET A 163 2.91 12.66 -6.80
C MET A 163 4.29 12.70 -7.47
N ASP A 164 5.34 12.99 -6.72
CA ASP A 164 6.72 12.99 -7.22
C ASP A 164 7.19 11.57 -7.57
N PHE A 165 6.80 10.56 -6.79
CA PHE A 165 7.01 9.17 -7.18
C PHE A 165 6.27 8.83 -8.47
N LEU A 166 4.97 9.11 -8.54
CA LEU A 166 4.16 8.81 -9.73
C LEU A 166 4.69 9.51 -10.99
N GLY A 167 5.25 10.71 -10.85
CA GLY A 167 5.91 11.47 -11.92
C GLY A 167 7.38 11.09 -12.19
N GLY A 168 7.94 10.14 -11.43
CA GLY A 168 9.34 9.70 -11.60
C GLY A 168 10.39 10.73 -11.16
N ARG A 169 9.99 11.76 -10.43
CA ARG A 169 10.89 12.82 -9.95
C ARG A 169 11.63 12.45 -8.67
N LYS A 170 11.07 11.53 -7.87
CA LYS A 170 11.64 11.12 -6.58
C LYS A 170 11.52 9.61 -6.40
N LEU A 171 12.62 8.94 -6.09
CA LEU A 171 12.68 7.49 -5.81
C LEU A 171 13.24 7.19 -4.42
N LYS A 172 13.63 8.22 -3.67
CA LYS A 172 14.14 8.10 -2.30
C LYS A 172 13.28 8.89 -1.34
N PHE A 173 12.80 8.22 -0.29
CA PHE A 173 11.90 8.77 0.72
C PHE A 173 12.50 8.60 2.10
N SER A 174 12.06 9.43 3.03
CA SER A 174 12.40 9.34 4.46
C SER A 174 11.14 9.51 5.30
N ASN A 175 11.21 9.09 6.56
CA ASN A 175 10.17 9.39 7.53
C ASN A 175 9.95 10.89 7.69
N TYR A 176 8.74 11.25 8.12
CA TYR A 176 8.35 12.62 8.47
C TYR A 176 8.56 12.84 9.97
N ASP A 177 8.66 14.13 10.38
CA ASP A 177 9.01 14.48 11.76
C ASP A 177 7.86 14.29 12.75
N SER A 178 6.62 14.30 12.26
CA SER A 178 5.41 14.18 13.10
C SER A 178 4.29 13.43 12.40
N TRP A 179 3.35 12.91 13.18
CA TRP A 179 2.23 12.12 12.70
C TRP A 179 0.92 12.44 13.43
N GLU A 180 -0.20 11.98 12.87
CA GLU A 180 -1.55 12.19 13.36
C GLU A 180 -2.05 10.95 14.09
N ILE A 181 -2.46 11.11 15.36
CA ILE A 181 -3.17 10.09 16.13
C ILE A 181 -4.69 10.29 16.05
N GLU A 182 -5.13 11.55 15.98
CA GLU A 182 -6.55 11.90 15.92
C GLU A 182 -6.82 12.82 14.74
N SER A 183 -7.69 12.36 13.83
CA SER A 183 -8.03 13.11 12.63
C SER A 183 -9.07 14.21 12.90
N LEU A 184 -8.83 15.40 12.35
CA LEU A 184 -9.79 16.50 12.32
C LEU A 184 -10.76 16.42 11.14
N LYS A 185 -10.55 15.49 10.21
CA LYS A 185 -11.42 15.30 9.05
C LYS A 185 -12.75 14.66 9.47
N ASN A 186 -13.84 15.34 9.17
CA ASN A 186 -15.20 14.87 9.41
C ASN A 186 -16.17 15.56 8.43
N ASP A 187 -17.47 15.25 8.52
CA ASP A 187 -18.50 15.80 7.62
C ASP A 187 -18.59 17.34 7.62
N LYS A 188 -18.22 17.99 8.74
CA LYS A 188 -18.22 19.46 8.84
C LYS A 188 -16.88 20.07 8.42
N ASN A 189 -15.82 19.29 8.40
CA ASN A 189 -14.48 19.69 8.02
C ASN A 189 -13.84 18.66 7.07
N PRO A 190 -14.43 18.46 5.86
CA PRO A 190 -14.03 17.38 4.97
C PRO A 190 -12.64 17.58 4.35
N LEU A 191 -12.14 18.80 4.35
CA LEU A 191 -10.87 19.18 3.73
C LEU A 191 -9.73 19.39 4.74
N ALA A 192 -9.96 19.02 6.01
CA ALA A 192 -8.95 19.17 7.04
C ALA A 192 -7.59 18.59 6.61
N ALA A 193 -6.53 19.36 6.86
CA ALA A 193 -5.17 18.86 6.79
C ALA A 193 -4.89 17.84 7.90
N TYR A 194 -3.82 17.09 7.80
CA TYR A 194 -3.40 16.17 8.87
C TYR A 194 -3.10 16.93 10.17
N ASN A 195 -3.59 16.39 11.28
CA ASN A 195 -3.39 16.90 12.62
C ASN A 195 -2.13 16.28 13.25
N THR A 196 -0.97 16.54 12.69
CA THR A 196 0.31 15.91 13.08
C THR A 196 0.83 16.45 14.41
N THR A 197 0.25 16.00 15.52
CA THR A 197 0.59 16.44 16.89
C THR A 197 1.66 15.57 17.55
N GLU A 198 1.82 14.33 17.08
CA GLU A 198 2.75 13.38 17.68
C GLU A 198 4.11 13.41 16.97
N MET A 199 5.20 13.43 17.76
CA MET A 199 6.55 13.36 17.21
C MET A 199 6.89 11.93 16.75
N SER A 200 7.53 11.81 15.60
CA SER A 200 7.99 10.52 15.08
C SER A 200 9.07 9.91 15.99
N CYS A 201 8.88 8.66 16.37
CA CYS A 201 9.82 7.89 17.21
C CYS A 201 9.94 6.47 16.67
N ILE A 202 10.74 6.30 15.62
CA ILE A 202 10.95 5.01 14.97
C ILE A 202 11.72 4.07 15.90
N LYS A 203 11.25 2.84 16.01
CA LYS A 203 11.86 1.77 16.81
C LYS A 203 12.43 0.67 15.94
N ALA A 204 13.45 0.00 16.45
CA ALA A 204 14.04 -1.14 15.78
C ALA A 204 14.31 -2.28 16.77
N SER A 205 14.26 -3.52 16.28
CA SER A 205 14.53 -4.72 17.07
C SER A 205 16.01 -4.95 17.42
N VAL A 206 16.91 -4.19 16.79
CA VAL A 206 18.36 -4.26 17.01
C VAL A 206 18.93 -2.85 17.08
N ASP A 207 20.01 -2.69 17.87
CA ASP A 207 20.69 -1.42 18.05
C ASP A 207 21.56 -1.05 16.85
N GLY A 208 21.81 0.27 16.69
CA GLY A 208 22.76 0.81 15.74
C GLY A 208 22.18 1.00 14.34
N LYS A 209 23.08 1.05 13.36
CA LYS A 209 22.73 1.29 11.98
C LYS A 209 22.23 0.02 11.30
N ILE A 210 21.05 0.06 10.71
CA ILE A 210 20.42 -1.04 9.99
C ILE A 210 20.40 -0.71 8.50
N LYS A 211 20.78 -1.67 7.66
CA LYS A 211 20.63 -1.61 6.21
C LYS A 211 19.97 -2.89 5.72
N ILE A 212 18.92 -2.75 4.93
CA ILE A 212 18.22 -3.89 4.33
C ILE A 212 18.08 -3.61 2.83
N SER A 213 18.50 -4.58 2.02
CA SER A 213 18.29 -4.53 0.56
C SER A 213 17.47 -5.72 0.12
N GLY A 214 16.46 -5.52 -0.72
CA GLY A 214 15.60 -6.60 -1.18
C GLY A 214 14.40 -6.12 -1.98
N ARG A 215 13.53 -7.06 -2.33
CA ARG A 215 12.28 -6.78 -3.03
C ARG A 215 11.18 -6.48 -2.03
N VAL A 216 10.56 -5.33 -2.16
CA VAL A 216 9.50 -4.86 -1.25
C VAL A 216 8.20 -5.59 -1.57
N ILE A 217 7.60 -6.20 -0.56
CA ILE A 217 6.32 -6.90 -0.65
C ILE A 217 5.55 -6.75 0.67
N GLY A 218 4.24 -6.74 0.64
CA GLY A 218 3.43 -6.59 1.86
C GLY A 218 2.16 -5.79 1.64
N GLY A 219 1.65 -5.21 2.73
CA GLY A 219 0.40 -4.44 2.78
C GLY A 219 -0.26 -4.49 4.14
N CYS A 220 -1.57 -4.29 4.16
CA CYS A 220 -2.41 -4.40 5.35
C CYS A 220 -2.54 -5.87 5.78
N LEU A 221 -2.18 -6.18 7.03
CA LEU A 221 -2.25 -7.53 7.61
C LEU A 221 -3.68 -8.07 7.62
N ASP A 222 -4.67 -7.20 7.82
CA ASP A 222 -6.08 -7.55 7.79
C ASP A 222 -6.46 -8.21 6.45
N CYS A 223 -5.95 -7.66 5.35
CA CYS A 223 -6.16 -8.21 4.00
C CYS A 223 -5.29 -9.44 3.72
N LEU A 224 -3.99 -9.37 4.06
CA LEU A 224 -3.04 -10.45 3.76
C LEU A 224 -3.43 -11.75 4.44
N SER A 225 -3.93 -11.68 5.68
CA SER A 225 -4.40 -12.85 6.43
C SER A 225 -5.55 -13.59 5.74
N ASN A 226 -6.39 -12.86 5.01
CA ASN A 226 -7.52 -13.43 4.28
C ASN A 226 -7.10 -14.14 2.97
N LEU A 227 -5.89 -13.88 2.46
CA LEU A 227 -5.40 -14.50 1.22
C LEU A 227 -4.82 -15.89 1.43
N ILE A 228 -4.34 -16.21 2.65
CA ILE A 228 -3.67 -17.47 2.95
C ILE A 228 -4.58 -18.66 2.73
N GLY A 229 -4.09 -19.64 1.97
CA GLY A 229 -4.82 -20.87 1.65
C GLY A 229 -5.92 -20.69 0.59
N THR A 230 -6.11 -19.50 0.05
CA THR A 230 -6.97 -19.28 -1.11
C THR A 230 -6.24 -19.64 -2.41
N LYS A 231 -6.98 -19.77 -3.51
CA LYS A 231 -6.39 -19.99 -4.83
C LYS A 231 -5.46 -18.84 -5.30
N PHE A 232 -5.56 -17.68 -4.67
CA PHE A 232 -4.76 -16.48 -4.96
C PHE A 232 -3.46 -16.45 -4.20
N ASP A 233 -3.29 -17.28 -3.17
CA ASP A 233 -2.04 -17.40 -2.42
C ASP A 233 -0.96 -18.07 -3.29
N LYS A 234 -0.17 -17.23 -3.94
CA LYS A 234 1.02 -17.59 -4.71
C LYS A 234 2.28 -16.93 -4.14
N THR A 235 2.23 -16.60 -2.87
CA THR A 235 3.30 -15.90 -2.17
C THR A 235 4.60 -16.71 -2.14
N LYS A 236 4.51 -18.00 -1.84
CA LYS A 236 5.71 -18.87 -1.83
C LYS A 236 6.36 -18.96 -3.20
N GLU A 237 5.55 -19.12 -4.25
CA GLU A 237 6.04 -19.16 -5.63
C GLU A 237 6.69 -17.83 -6.03
N PHE A 238 6.13 -16.69 -5.59
CA PHE A 238 6.72 -15.38 -5.79
C PHE A 238 8.04 -15.24 -5.03
N CYS A 239 8.07 -15.58 -3.75
CA CYS A 239 9.28 -15.50 -2.92
C CYS A 239 10.41 -16.40 -3.44
N GLU A 240 10.07 -17.62 -3.88
CA GLU A 240 11.07 -18.53 -4.50
C GLU A 240 11.56 -17.97 -5.86
N LYS A 241 10.68 -17.38 -6.68
CA LYS A 241 11.07 -16.76 -7.94
C LYS A 241 12.07 -15.63 -7.76
N TYR A 242 11.93 -14.84 -6.70
CA TYR A 242 12.75 -13.67 -6.37
C TYR A 242 13.65 -13.88 -5.16
N LYS A 243 14.01 -15.11 -4.84
CA LYS A 243 14.80 -15.44 -3.63
C LYS A 243 16.20 -14.80 -3.60
N GLU A 244 16.81 -14.62 -4.77
CA GLU A 244 18.13 -13.97 -4.87
C GLU A 244 18.07 -12.50 -4.44
N ASP A 245 16.93 -11.83 -4.69
CA ASP A 245 16.70 -10.48 -4.22
C ASP A 245 16.48 -10.46 -2.69
N GLY A 246 15.86 -11.50 -2.15
CA GLY A 246 15.27 -11.54 -0.81
C GLY A 246 14.08 -10.59 -0.69
N GLN A 247 13.28 -10.69 0.38
CA GLN A 247 12.10 -9.87 0.56
C GLN A 247 12.26 -8.89 1.73
N ILE A 248 11.88 -7.63 1.50
CA ILE A 248 11.60 -6.64 2.53
C ILE A 248 10.08 -6.64 2.72
N TRP A 249 9.61 -7.16 3.83
CA TRP A 249 8.20 -7.15 4.16
C TRP A 249 7.81 -5.84 4.80
N PHE A 250 6.88 -5.09 4.17
CA PHE A 250 6.22 -3.98 4.85
C PHE A 250 4.81 -4.41 5.28
N LEU A 251 4.45 -4.13 6.50
CA LEU A 251 3.21 -4.56 7.12
C LEU A 251 2.61 -3.41 7.95
N GLU A 252 1.31 -3.32 7.97
CA GLU A 252 0.56 -2.44 8.86
C GLU A 252 -0.78 -3.09 9.20
N ALA A 253 -1.48 -2.59 10.19
CA ALA A 253 -2.76 -3.13 10.62
C ALA A 253 -3.76 -2.01 10.93
N CYS A 254 -5.00 -2.18 10.48
CA CYS A 254 -6.13 -1.30 10.75
C CYS A 254 -6.88 -1.78 11.99
N ASP A 255 -7.56 -2.92 11.89
CA ASP A 255 -8.48 -3.43 12.91
C ASP A 255 -7.84 -4.44 13.86
N LEU A 256 -6.62 -4.92 13.55
CA LEU A 256 -5.95 -5.92 14.33
C LEU A 256 -5.32 -5.33 15.60
N ASN A 257 -5.87 -5.67 16.76
CA ASN A 257 -5.24 -5.40 18.07
C ASN A 257 -3.95 -6.23 18.25
N PRO A 258 -3.12 -5.98 19.28
CA PRO A 258 -1.84 -6.66 19.47
C PRO A 258 -1.90 -8.19 19.38
N VAL A 259 -2.91 -8.81 20.00
CA VAL A 259 -3.10 -10.28 19.94
C VAL A 259 -3.44 -10.75 18.55
N SER A 260 -4.24 -10.01 17.82
CA SER A 260 -4.63 -10.34 16.44
C SER A 260 -3.47 -10.15 15.46
N VAL A 261 -2.64 -9.11 15.64
CA VAL A 261 -1.37 -8.94 14.91
C VAL A 261 -0.46 -10.16 15.13
N ARG A 262 -0.29 -10.61 16.38
CA ARG A 262 0.51 -11.80 16.71
C ARG A 262 -0.03 -13.06 16.02
N ARG A 263 -1.35 -13.25 15.98
CA ARG A 263 -1.99 -14.37 15.27
C ARG A 263 -1.76 -14.31 13.77
N ALA A 264 -1.91 -13.14 13.18
CA ALA A 264 -1.67 -12.92 11.75
C ALA A 264 -0.21 -13.23 11.38
N LEU A 265 0.74 -12.69 12.12
CA LEU A 265 2.17 -12.97 11.90
C LEU A 265 2.51 -14.46 12.06
N TRP A 266 1.93 -15.11 13.08
CA TRP A 266 2.06 -16.56 13.26
C TRP A 266 1.53 -17.30 12.03
N GLN A 267 0.38 -16.90 11.49
CA GLN A 267 -0.22 -17.54 10.32
C GLN A 267 0.63 -17.36 9.07
N LEU A 268 1.09 -16.13 8.75
CA LEU A 268 1.93 -15.85 7.60
C LEU A 268 3.27 -16.62 7.69
N LYS A 269 3.89 -16.62 8.88
CA LYS A 269 5.15 -17.34 9.12
C LYS A 269 4.99 -18.85 8.89
N ASN A 270 3.95 -19.47 9.47
CA ASN A 270 3.71 -20.92 9.32
C ASN A 270 3.23 -21.29 7.91
N ALA A 271 2.65 -20.37 7.16
CA ALA A 271 2.38 -20.54 5.74
C ALA A 271 3.66 -20.47 4.87
N GLY A 272 4.83 -20.14 5.45
CA GLY A 272 6.11 -20.08 4.76
C GLY A 272 6.32 -18.80 3.94
N TRP A 273 5.56 -17.74 4.22
CA TRP A 273 5.69 -16.49 3.47
C TRP A 273 7.02 -15.78 3.74
N PHE A 274 7.59 -15.94 4.92
CA PHE A 274 8.79 -15.24 5.38
C PHE A 274 10.11 -15.99 5.16
N GLU A 275 10.10 -17.11 4.42
CA GLU A 275 11.30 -17.97 4.23
C GLU A 275 12.51 -17.22 3.66
N ASN A 276 12.32 -16.20 2.83
CA ASN A 276 13.37 -15.40 2.22
C ASN A 276 13.37 -13.94 2.70
N ALA A 277 12.75 -13.66 3.87
CA ALA A 277 12.73 -12.32 4.43
C ALA A 277 14.14 -11.83 4.77
N ARG A 278 14.44 -10.57 4.46
CA ARG A 278 15.67 -9.87 4.84
C ARG A 278 15.45 -8.83 5.91
N GLY A 279 14.20 -8.49 6.16
CA GLY A 279 13.79 -7.57 7.21
C GLY A 279 12.33 -7.16 7.08
N PHE A 280 11.85 -6.50 8.11
CA PHE A 280 10.46 -6.08 8.24
C PHE A 280 10.36 -4.59 8.51
N LEU A 281 9.39 -3.95 7.87
CA LEU A 281 9.03 -2.56 8.01
C LEU A 281 7.58 -2.50 8.48
N PHE A 282 7.33 -2.05 9.71
CA PHE A 282 5.99 -1.93 10.26
C PHE A 282 5.53 -0.49 10.33
N GLY A 283 4.34 -0.25 9.80
CA GLY A 283 3.62 1.00 10.01
C GLY A 283 3.06 1.11 11.43
N ARG A 284 2.67 2.34 11.82
CA ARG A 284 1.99 2.58 13.10
C ARG A 284 0.64 1.87 13.11
N SER A 285 0.36 1.15 14.19
CA SER A 285 -0.92 0.48 14.40
C SER A 285 -2.01 1.49 14.76
N MET A 286 -3.23 1.31 14.24
CA MET A 286 -4.41 2.04 14.73
C MET A 286 -4.70 1.76 16.21
N HIS A 287 -4.24 0.64 16.75
CA HIS A 287 -4.26 0.28 18.16
C HIS A 287 -2.99 0.73 18.90
N PHE A 288 -2.45 1.89 18.51
CA PHE A 288 -1.21 2.43 19.10
C PHE A 288 -1.37 2.65 20.61
N GLY A 289 -0.43 2.07 21.39
CA GLY A 289 -0.44 2.14 22.86
C GLY A 289 -1.42 1.20 23.55
N GLU A 290 -2.16 0.35 22.82
CA GLU A 290 -3.00 -0.68 23.42
C GLU A 290 -2.16 -1.85 23.94
N GLU A 291 -2.51 -2.33 25.14
CA GLU A 291 -1.91 -3.51 25.75
C GLU A 291 -2.98 -4.58 26.00
N MET A 292 -2.70 -5.83 25.61
CA MET A 292 -3.59 -6.97 25.82
C MET A 292 -2.80 -8.16 26.35
N PHE A 293 -3.22 -8.72 27.50
CA PHE A 293 -2.57 -9.87 28.13
C PHE A 293 -1.06 -9.66 28.38
N GLY A 294 -0.65 -8.41 28.65
CA GLY A 294 0.75 -8.06 28.90
C GLY A 294 1.62 -7.94 27.63
N ILE A 295 1.01 -7.87 26.46
CA ILE A 295 1.71 -7.57 25.19
C ILE A 295 1.15 -6.30 24.55
N ASP A 296 2.03 -5.44 24.07
CA ASP A 296 1.74 -4.27 23.25
C ASP A 296 1.98 -4.58 21.76
N GLN A 297 1.84 -3.58 20.89
CA GLN A 297 2.12 -3.72 19.46
C GLN A 297 3.56 -4.13 19.17
N TYR A 298 4.53 -3.71 20.01
CA TYR A 298 5.94 -4.01 19.78
C TYR A 298 6.27 -5.46 20.11
N ASN A 299 5.85 -5.93 21.29
CA ASN A 299 6.02 -7.33 21.69
C ASN A 299 5.25 -8.29 20.77
N ALA A 300 4.06 -7.88 20.30
CA ALA A 300 3.30 -8.67 19.35
C ALA A 300 4.08 -8.93 18.06
N ILE A 301 4.88 -7.96 17.60
CA ILE A 301 5.69 -8.05 16.39
C ILE A 301 7.01 -8.74 16.66
N THR A 302 7.81 -8.24 17.61
CA THR A 302 9.17 -8.70 17.84
C THR A 302 9.24 -10.16 18.26
N ASP A 303 8.43 -10.57 19.24
CA ASP A 303 8.40 -11.98 19.71
C ASP A 303 7.94 -12.95 18.61
N SER A 304 7.10 -12.48 17.66
CA SER A 304 6.62 -13.32 16.56
C SER A 304 7.67 -13.56 15.50
N LEU A 305 8.65 -12.66 15.35
CA LEU A 305 9.62 -12.65 14.25
C LEU A 305 11.07 -12.87 14.70
N GLU A 306 11.34 -12.93 16.01
CA GLU A 306 12.69 -13.05 16.59
C GLU A 306 13.47 -14.24 16.02
N ASP A 307 12.83 -15.38 15.86
CA ASP A 307 13.44 -16.62 15.36
C ASP A 307 13.86 -16.56 13.87
N LEU A 308 13.41 -15.55 13.12
CA LEU A 308 13.83 -15.31 11.75
C LEU A 308 15.22 -14.66 11.67
N GLY A 309 15.71 -14.07 12.75
CA GLY A 309 17.05 -13.49 12.85
C GLY A 309 17.30 -12.30 11.90
N VAL A 310 16.25 -11.58 11.50
CA VAL A 310 16.33 -10.42 10.60
C VAL A 310 15.81 -9.16 11.30
N PRO A 311 16.30 -7.96 10.92
CA PRO A 311 15.89 -6.73 11.57
C PRO A 311 14.42 -6.38 11.31
N VAL A 312 13.79 -5.79 12.32
CA VAL A 312 12.43 -5.24 12.28
C VAL A 312 12.50 -3.76 12.62
N ILE A 313 11.93 -2.90 11.77
CA ILE A 313 11.81 -1.46 11.98
C ILE A 313 10.33 -1.13 12.10
N MET A 314 9.94 -0.41 13.16
CA MET A 314 8.54 -0.17 13.55
C MET A 314 8.24 1.33 13.66
N ASP A 315 6.97 1.68 13.68
CA ASP A 315 6.45 3.05 13.74
C ASP A 315 6.82 3.91 12.52
N LEU A 316 6.93 3.25 11.37
CA LEU A 316 7.17 3.92 10.10
C LEU A 316 5.90 4.62 9.59
N ASP A 317 6.09 5.59 8.71
CA ASP A 317 5.02 6.32 8.04
C ASP A 317 4.37 5.46 6.94
N ILE A 318 3.71 4.39 7.34
CA ILE A 318 3.04 3.39 6.51
C ILE A 318 1.68 3.09 7.15
N GLY A 319 0.59 3.11 6.38
CA GLY A 319 -0.73 2.69 6.84
C GLY A 319 -1.65 3.81 7.28
N HIS A 320 -2.48 3.54 8.30
CA HIS A 320 -3.68 4.31 8.60
C HIS A 320 -3.47 5.52 9.52
N LEU A 321 -2.32 5.62 10.20
CA LEU A 321 -1.97 6.80 10.99
C LEU A 321 -1.03 7.70 10.16
N PRO A 322 -1.58 8.76 9.52
CA PRO A 322 -0.81 9.58 8.61
C PRO A 322 0.29 10.41 9.32
N PRO A 323 1.31 10.86 8.57
CA PRO A 323 1.43 10.81 7.10
C PRO A 323 1.82 9.44 6.59
N MET A 324 1.70 9.22 5.26
CA MET A 324 2.08 7.99 4.60
C MET A 324 3.09 8.27 3.49
N MET A 325 4.25 7.58 3.52
CA MET A 325 5.15 7.55 2.38
C MET A 325 4.69 6.54 1.33
N PRO A 326 4.95 6.77 0.02
CA PRO A 326 4.62 5.79 -1.00
C PRO A 326 5.51 4.56 -0.88
N ILE A 327 4.91 3.37 -0.73
CA ILE A 327 5.61 2.09 -0.74
C ILE A 327 5.39 1.39 -2.06
N VAL A 328 6.46 1.05 -2.77
CA VAL A 328 6.39 0.45 -4.11
C VAL A 328 6.44 -1.06 -4.01
N VAL A 329 5.28 -1.68 -4.08
CA VAL A 329 5.11 -3.13 -4.01
C VAL A 329 5.72 -3.78 -5.25
N GLY A 330 6.59 -4.75 -5.05
CA GLY A 330 7.31 -5.43 -6.11
C GLY A 330 8.65 -4.79 -6.51
N ALA A 331 8.97 -3.58 -6.06
CA ALA A 331 10.23 -2.93 -6.40
C ALA A 331 11.42 -3.48 -5.58
N LEU A 332 12.62 -3.43 -6.17
CA LEU A 332 13.85 -3.53 -5.40
C LEU A 332 14.07 -2.23 -4.62
N ALA A 333 14.50 -2.34 -3.38
CA ALA A 333 14.82 -1.18 -2.57
C ALA A 333 16.04 -1.40 -1.69
N ASP A 334 16.71 -0.30 -1.37
CA ASP A 334 17.66 -0.21 -0.26
C ASP A 334 17.02 0.63 0.84
N THR A 335 17.05 0.13 2.07
CA THR A 335 16.60 0.87 3.25
C THR A 335 17.77 1.09 4.20
N GLU A 336 17.71 2.22 4.90
CA GLU A 336 18.67 2.53 5.96
C GLU A 336 17.93 3.14 7.15
N PHE A 337 18.22 2.66 8.35
CA PHE A 337 17.80 3.27 9.60
C PHE A 337 19.04 3.59 10.43
N SER A 338 19.17 4.82 10.89
CA SER A 338 20.24 5.29 11.77
C SER A 338 19.78 6.55 12.49
N ASP A 339 20.09 6.66 13.78
CA ASP A 339 19.85 7.87 14.58
C ASP A 339 18.39 8.39 14.51
N GLY A 340 17.43 7.47 14.55
CA GLY A 340 16.00 7.77 14.50
C GLY A 340 15.48 8.16 13.11
N LYS A 341 16.33 8.09 12.07
CA LYS A 341 15.95 8.41 10.69
C LYS A 341 15.91 7.15 9.84
N PHE A 342 14.81 7.00 9.13
CA PHE A 342 14.61 5.92 8.15
C PHE A 342 14.60 6.49 6.73
N THR A 343 15.21 5.77 5.81
CA THR A 343 15.13 6.06 4.38
C THR A 343 14.88 4.79 3.58
N ILE A 344 14.17 4.92 2.47
CA ILE A 344 13.95 3.89 1.46
C ILE A 344 14.25 4.45 0.07
N GLU A 345 15.02 3.73 -0.74
CA GLU A 345 15.37 4.13 -2.11
C GLU A 345 15.05 2.99 -3.08
N TYR A 346 14.18 3.25 -4.06
CA TYR A 346 13.68 2.28 -5.02
C TYR A 346 14.57 2.19 -6.26
N LYS A 347 14.71 0.94 -6.78
CA LYS A 347 15.40 0.62 -8.04
C LYS A 347 14.38 -0.03 -8.98
N LEU A 348 14.02 0.68 -10.03
CA LEU A 348 12.97 0.30 -10.99
C LEU A 348 13.57 -0.15 -12.33
N SER A 349 14.52 -1.08 -12.30
CA SER A 349 15.24 -1.58 -13.49
C SER A 349 15.29 -3.11 -13.54
#